data_b9cfc433e7751d1f5af2fc9f1dd01afb
#
_entry.id   b9cfc433e7751d1f5af2fc9f1dd01afb
#
_cell.length_a   1.000
_cell.length_b   1.000
_cell.length_c   1.000
_cell.angle_alpha   90.00
_cell.angle_beta   90.00
_cell.angle_gamma   90.00
#
_symmetry.space_group_name_H-M   'P 1'
#
loop_
_entity.id
_entity.type
_entity.pdbx_description
1 polymer ?
#
loop_
_entity_poly.entity_id
_entity_poly.type
_entity_poly.pdbx_seq_one_letter_code
_entity_poly.pdbx_strand_id
1 'polypeptide(L)'
;RTIDYAVVEDYVFNIEAKYGVTVMGLGFDRMNCLSSAQKWENGREANEFHPASAGYTVCEVKQHSSVLHPATKWLSEMITDGKFAYEANDLLEINFENARCTFDTNLNRYVNKKRSAGKVDMVVALINAVHMLQQNALFGEALEWGAIVI
;
A
#
# COMPACT_ATOMS: atom_id res chain seq x y z
N ARG A 1 18.67 5.39 -14.40
CA ARG A 1 17.41 6.16 -14.54
C ARG A 1 17.05 6.72 -13.18
N THR A 2 16.88 8.03 -13.09
CA THR A 2 16.41 8.68 -11.86
C THR A 2 14.89 8.69 -11.85
N ILE A 3 14.30 8.40 -10.68
CA ILE A 3 12.85 8.50 -10.51
C ILE A 3 12.48 9.97 -10.39
N ASP A 4 11.50 10.41 -11.17
CA ASP A 4 10.89 11.73 -11.00
C ASP A 4 9.78 11.62 -9.94
N TYR A 5 10.10 12.05 -8.73
CA TYR A 5 9.16 12.00 -7.61
C TYR A 5 7.96 12.91 -7.81
N ALA A 6 8.10 14.02 -8.56
CA ALA A 6 6.98 14.92 -8.82
C ALA A 6 5.85 14.22 -9.58
N VAL A 7 6.20 13.36 -10.55
CA VAL A 7 5.22 12.55 -11.29
C VAL A 7 4.47 11.58 -10.36
N VAL A 8 5.19 10.96 -9.42
CA VAL A 8 4.58 10.03 -8.44
C VAL A 8 3.68 10.81 -7.48
N GLU A 9 4.14 11.96 -7.00
CA GLU A 9 3.39 12.83 -6.08
C GLU A 9 2.08 13.29 -6.72
N ASP A 10 2.14 13.76 -7.97
CA ASP A 10 0.95 14.19 -8.72
C ASP A 10 -0.01 13.02 -9.01
N TYR A 11 0.52 11.85 -9.34
CA TYR A 11 -0.31 10.65 -9.54
C TYR A 11 -1.14 10.33 -8.29
N VAL A 12 -0.53 10.37 -7.09
CA VAL A 12 -1.23 10.10 -5.82
C VAL A 12 -2.33 11.13 -5.57
N PHE A 13 -2.09 12.41 -5.80
CA PHE A 13 -3.11 13.45 -5.68
C PHE A 13 -4.28 13.30 -6.67
N ASN A 14 -4.09 12.59 -7.76
CA ASN A 14 -5.11 12.40 -8.80
C ASN A 14 -5.83 11.03 -8.70
N ILE A 15 -5.46 10.15 -7.76
CA ILE A 15 -6.06 8.81 -7.62
C ILE A 15 -7.58 8.88 -7.48
N GLU A 16 -8.08 9.74 -6.59
CA GLU A 16 -9.51 9.83 -6.32
C GLU A 16 -10.29 10.22 -7.58
N ALA A 17 -9.85 11.25 -8.28
CA ALA A 17 -10.48 11.72 -9.51
C ALA A 17 -10.37 10.69 -10.65
N LYS A 18 -9.22 10.02 -10.75
CA LYS A 18 -8.93 9.07 -11.82
C LYS A 18 -9.73 7.77 -11.71
N TYR A 19 -9.91 7.28 -10.49
CA TYR A 19 -10.52 5.97 -10.25
C TYR A 19 -11.88 6.04 -9.57
N GLY A 20 -12.37 7.23 -9.22
CA GLY A 20 -13.64 7.40 -8.56
C GLY A 20 -13.68 6.78 -7.15
N VAL A 21 -12.56 6.83 -6.43
CA VAL A 21 -12.41 6.25 -5.10
C VAL A 21 -12.13 7.34 -4.06
N THR A 22 -12.32 7.02 -2.79
CA THR A 22 -11.89 7.87 -1.67
C THR A 22 -10.65 7.27 -1.03
N VAL A 23 -9.57 8.04 -0.92
CA VAL A 23 -8.34 7.63 -0.28
C VAL A 23 -8.48 7.79 1.23
N MET A 24 -8.63 6.70 1.97
CA MET A 24 -8.77 6.70 3.43
C MET A 24 -7.45 6.88 4.16
N GLY A 25 -6.33 6.56 3.52
CA GLY A 25 -4.99 6.73 4.09
C GLY A 25 -3.91 6.20 3.17
N LEU A 26 -2.69 6.67 3.40
CA LEU A 26 -1.49 6.26 2.65
C LEU A 26 -0.47 5.67 3.61
N GLY A 27 -0.14 4.40 3.40
CA GLY A 27 0.95 3.73 4.10
C GLY A 27 2.25 3.82 3.30
N PHE A 28 3.35 4.22 3.92
CA PHE A 28 4.63 4.35 3.24
C PHE A 28 5.80 3.74 4.00
N ASP A 29 6.81 3.28 3.27
CA ASP A 29 8.13 2.96 3.82
C ASP A 29 8.96 4.25 3.88
N ARG A 30 9.55 4.52 5.04
CA ARG A 30 10.33 5.76 5.28
C ARG A 30 11.49 5.95 4.31
N MET A 31 12.07 4.87 3.82
CA MET A 31 13.22 4.96 2.93
C MET A 31 12.84 5.62 1.60
N ASN A 32 13.42 6.78 1.32
CA ASN A 32 13.23 7.58 0.11
C ASN A 32 11.79 8.14 -0.12
N CYS A 33 10.88 8.00 0.81
CA CYS A 33 9.49 8.43 0.64
C CYS A 33 9.05 9.55 1.60
N LEU A 34 9.84 9.90 2.60
CA LEU A 34 9.45 10.85 3.65
C LEU A 34 9.06 12.23 3.11
N SER A 35 9.81 12.76 2.13
CA SER A 35 9.53 14.07 1.54
C SER A 35 8.20 14.07 0.77
N SER A 36 7.94 13.02 -0.01
CA SER A 36 6.67 12.88 -0.73
C SER A 36 5.50 12.65 0.22
N ALA A 37 5.70 11.87 1.27
CA ALA A 37 4.72 11.64 2.31
C ALA A 37 4.27 12.95 2.98
N GLN A 38 5.21 13.83 3.32
CA GLN A 38 4.91 15.16 3.87
C GLN A 38 4.08 16.03 2.91
N LYS A 39 4.36 15.97 1.60
CA LYS A 39 3.57 16.70 0.59
C LYS A 39 2.14 16.16 0.52
N TRP A 40 1.97 14.84 0.53
CA TRP A 40 0.63 14.22 0.53
C TRP A 40 -0.15 14.54 1.80
N GLU A 41 0.51 14.61 2.96
CA GLU A 41 -0.11 15.00 4.23
C GLU A 41 -0.55 16.48 4.24
N ASN A 42 0.31 17.37 3.74
CA ASN A 42 0.05 18.81 3.71
C ASN A 42 -0.99 19.22 2.65
N GLY A 43 -1.23 18.38 1.65
CA GLY A 43 -2.07 18.74 0.52
C GLY A 43 -1.39 19.67 -0.48
N ARG A 44 -2.19 20.26 -1.37
CA ARG A 44 -1.71 21.22 -2.37
C ARG A 44 -2.75 22.30 -2.67
N GLU A 45 -2.30 23.49 -3.01
CA GLU A 45 -3.13 24.55 -3.57
C GLU A 45 -3.56 24.24 -5.00
N ALA A 46 -4.73 24.77 -5.41
CA ALA A 46 -5.16 24.70 -6.80
C ALA A 46 -4.29 25.59 -7.68
N ASN A 47 -4.04 25.16 -8.90
CA ASN A 47 -3.45 25.98 -9.96
C ASN A 47 -4.09 25.64 -11.32
N GLU A 48 -3.55 26.18 -12.41
CA GLU A 48 -4.08 25.96 -13.77
C GLU A 48 -4.00 24.49 -14.23
N PHE A 49 -3.17 23.64 -13.61
CA PHE A 49 -2.91 22.25 -14.01
C PHE A 49 -3.60 21.22 -13.11
N HIS A 50 -3.98 21.58 -11.88
CA HIS A 50 -4.57 20.63 -10.92
C HIS A 50 -5.46 21.31 -9.89
N PRO A 51 -6.48 20.60 -9.36
CA PRO A 51 -7.30 21.08 -8.26
C PRO A 51 -6.55 21.10 -6.93
N ALA A 52 -7.07 21.84 -5.97
CA ALA A 52 -6.61 21.77 -4.59
C ALA A 52 -6.85 20.39 -3.98
N SER A 53 -6.03 20.04 -3.01
CA SER A 53 -6.22 18.86 -2.16
C SER A 53 -5.95 19.26 -0.71
N ALA A 54 -6.83 18.87 0.20
CA ALA A 54 -6.64 19.08 1.64
C ALA A 54 -5.54 18.17 2.23
N GLY A 55 -5.03 17.24 1.42
CA GLY A 55 -4.08 16.23 1.85
C GLY A 55 -4.74 14.95 2.34
N TYR A 56 -3.91 13.99 2.74
CA TYR A 56 -4.33 12.65 3.14
C TYR A 56 -3.79 12.30 4.53
N THR A 57 -4.44 11.36 5.21
CA THR A 57 -3.85 10.69 6.37
C THR A 57 -2.68 9.84 5.89
N VAL A 58 -1.47 10.10 6.38
CA VAL A 58 -0.25 9.43 5.94
C VAL A 58 0.42 8.76 7.15
N CYS A 59 0.77 7.48 7.03
CA CYS A 59 1.37 6.72 8.11
C CYS A 59 2.63 5.97 7.65
N GLU A 60 3.70 6.07 8.43
CA GLU A 60 4.88 5.23 8.25
C GLU A 60 4.56 3.78 8.62
N VAL A 61 4.75 2.86 7.68
CA VAL A 61 4.65 1.41 7.92
C VAL A 61 6.05 0.85 8.10
N LYS A 62 6.38 0.48 9.34
CA LYS A 62 7.69 -0.11 9.65
C LYS A 62 7.85 -1.45 8.95
N GLN A 63 8.92 -1.59 8.17
CA GLN A 63 9.22 -2.80 7.38
C GLN A 63 9.87 -3.90 8.24
N HIS A 64 9.29 -4.18 9.40
CA HIS A 64 9.74 -5.23 10.30
C HIS A 64 8.77 -6.42 10.27
N SER A 65 9.29 -7.64 10.35
CA SER A 65 8.50 -8.87 10.28
C SER A 65 7.35 -8.92 11.27
N SER A 66 7.56 -8.47 12.52
CA SER A 66 6.51 -8.44 13.55
C SER A 66 5.37 -7.45 13.23
N VAL A 67 5.67 -6.36 12.51
CA VAL A 67 4.67 -5.36 12.10
C VAL A 67 3.87 -5.85 10.90
N LEU A 68 4.55 -6.47 9.92
CA LEU A 68 3.94 -6.89 8.67
C LEU A 68 3.31 -8.29 8.73
N HIS A 69 3.61 -9.08 9.78
CA HIS A 69 3.09 -10.44 9.91
C HIS A 69 1.55 -10.52 9.85
N PRO A 70 0.78 -9.74 10.63
CA PRO A 70 -0.68 -9.84 10.61
C PRO A 70 -1.26 -9.54 9.23
N ALA A 71 -0.75 -8.50 8.56
CA ALA A 71 -1.18 -8.11 7.22
C ALA A 71 -0.80 -9.15 6.17
N THR A 72 0.41 -9.69 6.22
CA THR A 72 0.88 -10.75 5.30
C THR A 72 0.04 -12.03 5.47
N LYS A 73 -0.25 -12.41 6.70
CA LYS A 73 -1.09 -13.57 7.01
C LYS A 73 -2.50 -13.36 6.47
N TRP A 74 -3.13 -12.23 6.78
CA TRP A 74 -4.49 -11.93 6.35
C TRP A 74 -4.63 -11.86 4.83
N LEU A 75 -3.70 -11.20 4.14
CA LEU A 75 -3.69 -11.18 2.67
C LEU A 75 -3.60 -12.61 2.09
N SER A 76 -2.74 -13.45 2.65
CA SER A 76 -2.61 -14.84 2.23
C SER A 76 -3.92 -15.63 2.43
N GLU A 77 -4.60 -15.41 3.54
CA GLU A 77 -5.91 -16.02 3.82
C GLU A 77 -6.98 -15.52 2.85
N MET A 78 -7.06 -14.22 2.61
CA MET A 78 -8.01 -13.64 1.65
C MET A 78 -7.82 -14.20 0.23
N ILE A 79 -6.56 -14.36 -0.21
CA ILE A 79 -6.26 -14.96 -1.52
C ILE A 79 -6.73 -16.43 -1.55
N THR A 80 -6.39 -17.20 -0.52
CA THR A 80 -6.74 -18.62 -0.42
C THR A 80 -8.26 -18.83 -0.38
N ASP A 81 -8.97 -17.96 0.32
CA ASP A 81 -10.43 -18.00 0.47
C ASP A 81 -11.19 -17.42 -0.74
N GLY A 82 -10.49 -16.92 -1.75
CA GLY A 82 -11.11 -16.26 -2.91
C GLY A 82 -11.81 -14.94 -2.58
N LYS A 83 -11.38 -14.27 -1.50
CA LYS A 83 -11.94 -12.98 -1.03
C LYS A 83 -11.11 -11.77 -1.49
N PHE A 84 -10.08 -12.00 -2.26
CA PHE A 84 -9.24 -10.97 -2.84
C PHE A 84 -9.50 -10.89 -4.35
N ALA A 85 -9.92 -9.73 -4.81
CA ALA A 85 -10.18 -9.48 -6.24
C ALA A 85 -9.40 -8.23 -6.69
N TYR A 86 -8.91 -8.26 -7.92
CA TYR A 86 -8.25 -7.14 -8.58
C TYR A 86 -8.49 -7.20 -10.08
N GLU A 87 -8.38 -6.07 -10.75
CA GLU A 87 -8.38 -6.06 -12.22
C GLU A 87 -7.11 -6.70 -12.76
N ALA A 88 -7.19 -7.33 -13.93
CA ALA A 88 -6.06 -7.99 -14.57
C ALA A 88 -4.84 -7.06 -14.64
N ASN A 89 -3.75 -7.47 -14.01
CA ASN A 89 -2.52 -6.69 -13.90
C ASN A 89 -1.30 -7.61 -13.91
N ASP A 90 -0.71 -7.75 -15.09
CA ASP A 90 0.44 -8.64 -15.32
C ASP A 90 1.61 -8.36 -14.38
N LEU A 91 1.87 -7.08 -14.04
CA LEU A 91 2.95 -6.72 -13.12
C LEU A 91 2.67 -7.19 -11.70
N LEU A 92 1.44 -7.09 -11.23
CA LEU A 92 1.05 -7.58 -9.91
C LEU A 92 1.14 -9.10 -9.86
N GLU A 93 0.68 -9.79 -10.89
CA GLU A 93 0.76 -11.26 -11.00
C GLU A 93 2.21 -11.74 -10.98
N ILE A 94 3.11 -11.14 -11.77
CA ILE A 94 4.55 -11.42 -11.73
C ILE A 94 5.14 -11.17 -10.35
N ASN A 95 4.72 -10.11 -9.66
CA ASN A 95 5.17 -9.83 -8.30
C ASN A 95 4.70 -10.90 -7.30
N PHE A 96 3.46 -11.40 -7.43
CA PHE A 96 2.97 -12.53 -6.62
C PHE A 96 3.74 -13.82 -6.91
N GLU A 97 4.00 -14.15 -8.19
CA GLU A 97 4.78 -15.31 -8.57
C GLU A 97 6.21 -15.26 -8.03
N ASN A 98 6.82 -14.08 -7.99
CA ASN A 98 8.15 -13.86 -7.43
C ASN A 98 8.19 -13.97 -5.92
N ALA A 99 7.11 -13.61 -5.23
CA ALA A 99 7.10 -13.47 -3.78
C ALA A 99 7.38 -14.81 -3.07
N ARG A 100 8.28 -14.76 -2.11
CA ARG A 100 8.56 -15.87 -1.19
C ARG A 100 8.44 -15.37 0.25
N CYS A 101 7.55 -16.00 0.99
CA CYS A 101 7.41 -15.75 2.41
C CYS A 101 8.35 -16.65 3.20
N THR A 102 8.91 -16.10 4.27
CA THR A 102 9.67 -16.84 5.27
C THR A 102 9.16 -16.46 6.66
N PHE A 103 9.60 -17.22 7.67
CA PHE A 103 9.34 -16.92 9.06
C PHE A 103 10.62 -16.43 9.73
N ASP A 104 10.50 -15.47 10.62
CA ASP A 104 11.58 -15.12 11.55
C ASP A 104 11.62 -16.09 12.75
N THR A 105 12.52 -15.85 13.69
CA THR A 105 12.68 -16.68 14.89
C THR A 105 11.45 -16.68 15.81
N ASN A 106 10.59 -15.67 15.70
CA ASN A 106 9.34 -15.54 16.45
C ASN A 106 8.12 -16.03 15.65
N LEU A 107 8.36 -16.75 14.55
CA LEU A 107 7.33 -17.26 13.63
C LEU A 107 6.50 -16.15 12.94
N ASN A 108 7.02 -14.94 12.84
CA ASN A 108 6.40 -13.89 12.05
C ASN A 108 6.64 -14.15 10.56
N ARG A 109 5.56 -14.30 9.80
CA ARG A 109 5.60 -14.46 8.34
C ARG A 109 5.81 -13.09 7.68
N TYR A 110 6.70 -13.04 6.71
CA TYR A 110 6.94 -11.84 5.91
C TYR A 110 7.47 -12.18 4.52
N VAL A 111 7.30 -11.27 3.56
CA VAL A 111 7.88 -11.41 2.22
C VAL A 111 9.38 -11.15 2.30
N ASN A 112 10.17 -12.16 1.97
CA ASN A 112 11.63 -12.09 2.02
C ASN A 112 12.17 -11.69 0.64
N LYS A 113 12.54 -10.41 0.47
CA LYS A 113 13.07 -9.87 -0.79
C LYS A 113 14.32 -10.61 -1.29
N LYS A 114 15.16 -11.12 -0.39
CA LYS A 114 16.39 -11.86 -0.76
C LYS A 114 16.11 -13.27 -1.28
N ARG A 115 15.02 -13.89 -0.85
CA ARG A 115 14.61 -15.24 -1.26
C ARG A 115 13.60 -15.22 -2.41
N SER A 116 13.03 -14.07 -2.71
CA SER A 116 12.09 -13.90 -3.82
C SER A 116 12.80 -14.03 -5.17
N ALA A 117 12.10 -14.57 -6.16
CA ALA A 117 12.67 -14.86 -7.48
C ALA A 117 12.93 -13.60 -8.33
N GLY A 118 12.34 -12.46 -7.96
CA GLY A 118 12.44 -11.20 -8.67
C GLY A 118 11.86 -10.05 -7.85
N LYS A 119 11.38 -9.01 -8.54
CA LYS A 119 10.76 -7.84 -7.90
C LYS A 119 9.45 -8.22 -7.22
N VAL A 120 9.23 -7.65 -6.03
CA VAL A 120 8.04 -7.90 -5.18
C VAL A 120 7.49 -6.60 -4.60
N ASP A 121 7.87 -5.46 -5.18
CA ASP A 121 7.56 -4.15 -4.61
C ASP A 121 6.04 -3.88 -4.57
N MET A 122 5.28 -4.37 -5.55
CA MET A 122 3.82 -4.25 -5.57
C MET A 122 3.17 -5.10 -4.47
N VAL A 123 3.64 -6.32 -4.23
CA VAL A 123 3.15 -7.17 -3.13
C VAL A 123 3.46 -6.54 -1.77
N VAL A 124 4.63 -5.96 -1.61
CA VAL A 124 4.99 -5.24 -0.38
C VAL A 124 4.12 -4.00 -0.18
N ALA A 125 3.87 -3.23 -1.24
CA ALA A 125 2.95 -2.08 -1.20
C ALA A 125 1.52 -2.51 -0.82
N LEU A 126 1.04 -3.62 -1.38
CA LEU A 126 -0.26 -4.20 -1.03
C LEU A 126 -0.31 -4.63 0.45
N ILE A 127 0.74 -5.26 0.97
CA ILE A 127 0.82 -5.62 2.40
C ILE A 127 0.79 -4.36 3.27
N ASN A 128 1.45 -3.27 2.88
CA ASN A 128 1.38 -1.99 3.58
C ASN A 128 -0.05 -1.44 3.59
N ALA A 129 -0.78 -1.53 2.47
CA ALA A 129 -2.18 -1.12 2.38
C ALA A 129 -3.08 -1.98 3.27
N VAL A 130 -2.88 -3.31 3.28
CA VAL A 130 -3.61 -4.23 4.17
C VAL A 130 -3.30 -3.94 5.64
N HIS A 131 -2.06 -3.60 5.98
CA HIS A 131 -1.69 -3.18 7.33
C HIS A 131 -2.46 -1.91 7.75
N MET A 132 -2.52 -0.89 6.88
CA MET A 132 -3.30 0.33 7.14
C MET A 132 -4.77 0.02 7.36
N LEU A 133 -5.33 -0.86 6.55
CA LEU A 133 -6.71 -1.31 6.65
C LEU A 133 -7.01 -1.98 8.01
N GLN A 134 -6.11 -2.87 8.47
CA GLN A 134 -6.22 -3.50 9.77
C GLN A 134 -6.13 -2.50 10.92
N GLN A 135 -5.26 -1.50 10.83
CA GLN A 135 -5.15 -0.46 11.85
C GLN A 135 -6.45 0.35 11.95
N ASN A 136 -7.04 0.74 10.82
CA ASN A 136 -8.33 1.43 10.80
C ASN A 136 -9.46 0.58 11.39
N ALA A 137 -9.50 -0.73 11.07
CA ALA A 137 -10.49 -1.64 11.63
C ALA A 137 -10.33 -1.85 13.16
N LEU A 138 -9.10 -1.73 13.67
CA LEU A 138 -8.81 -1.89 15.10
C LEU A 138 -9.05 -0.61 15.92
N PHE A 139 -8.90 0.57 15.30
CA PHE A 139 -8.94 1.86 15.99
C PHE A 139 -10.05 2.80 15.51
N GLY A 140 -10.76 2.46 14.43
CA GLY A 140 -11.89 3.21 13.88
C GLY A 140 -13.24 2.57 14.19
N GLU A 141 -14.33 3.34 14.08
CA GLU A 141 -15.67 2.78 14.01
C GLU A 141 -15.74 1.82 12.83
N ALA A 142 -16.43 0.70 13.01
CA ALA A 142 -16.54 -0.35 12.00
C ALA A 142 -16.98 0.25 10.65
N LEU A 143 -16.07 0.30 9.70
CA LEU A 143 -16.40 0.64 8.33
C LEU A 143 -17.28 -0.48 7.79
N GLU A 144 -18.48 -0.14 7.33
CA GLU A 144 -19.27 -1.08 6.53
C GLU A 144 -18.44 -1.43 5.28
N TRP A 145 -18.05 -2.68 5.21
CA TRP A 145 -17.16 -3.19 4.17
C TRP A 145 -17.88 -3.23 2.83
N GLY A 146 -17.66 -2.22 1.99
CA GLY A 146 -17.83 -2.36 0.55
C GLY A 146 -16.67 -3.20 -0.03
N ALA A 147 -16.88 -3.82 -1.17
CA ALA A 147 -15.83 -4.57 -1.86
C ALA A 147 -14.61 -3.66 -2.10
N ILE A 148 -13.42 -4.09 -1.66
CA ILE A 148 -12.17 -3.41 -2.01
C ILE A 148 -11.80 -3.87 -3.41
N VAL A 149 -11.94 -2.96 -4.37
CA VAL A 149 -11.41 -3.14 -5.73
C VAL A 149 -10.06 -2.45 -5.78
N ILE A 150 -9.00 -3.20 -6.03
CA ILE A 150 -7.63 -2.70 -6.20
C ILE A 150 -7.27 -2.81 -7.68
#